data_3839ac68264e391d3fc6045265fd1fdd
#
_entry.id   3839ac68264e391d3fc6045265fd1fdd
#
_cell.length_a   1.000
_cell.length_b   1.000
_cell.length_c   1.000
_cell.angle_alpha   90.00
_cell.angle_beta   90.00
_cell.angle_gamma   90.00
#
_symmetry.space_group_name_H-M   'P 1'
#
loop_
_entity.id
_entity.type
_entity.pdbx_description
1 polymer ?
#
loop_
_entity_poly.entity_id
_entity_poly.type
_entity_poly.pdbx_seq_one_letter_code
_entity_poly.pdbx_strand_id
1 'polypeptide(L)'
;MHTDRKTLKPLKIGELTVEKPIIQGGMGVGVSRSNLAGAVAAEGGIGIISTAQIGYDEEGFEKDQAGCNRIAIRKHIHRAKEIAEGKGLVGVNIMVALKHYKEHVQEAVRAGADVIISGAGLPMDLPKLVGNNKTKIAPIVSSRRATQLILKMWAHRYNRTADFIVIEGPKAGGHLGFSRDQLENLETLDYDHEIREIIACKAPYEEKYGTKIPVIVAGGIFDRADIDHMTELGADGVQIASRFVATEECDASDAYKNAYINAKKKDIQIIQSPVGMPGRALRNEFIKELEIARKPITKCYNCLEKCEPLSVPYCITKALIDAVRGDVENGLVFCGENVDRIQKMTTVHELMQELCYGIGS
;
A
#
# COMPACT_ATOMS: atom_id res chain seq x y z
N MET A 1 -23.06 5.38 27.39
CA MET A 1 -22.74 3.96 27.61
C MET A 1 -21.36 3.71 26.99
N HIS A 2 -20.30 3.69 27.82
CA HIS A 2 -18.99 3.20 27.37
C HIS A 2 -19.12 1.69 27.18
N THR A 3 -19.31 1.26 25.94
CA THR A 3 -19.11 -0.15 25.62
C THR A 3 -17.63 -0.43 25.84
N ASP A 4 -17.33 -1.42 26.69
CA ASP A 4 -15.98 -1.98 26.90
C ASP A 4 -15.46 -2.51 25.57
N ARG A 5 -14.93 -1.63 24.72
CA ARG A 5 -14.34 -2.04 23.44
C ARG A 5 -13.03 -2.77 23.76
N LYS A 6 -12.95 -4.03 23.35
CA LYS A 6 -11.74 -4.84 23.50
C LYS A 6 -10.55 -4.11 22.88
N THR A 7 -9.47 -4.00 23.62
CA THR A 7 -8.18 -3.52 23.10
C THR A 7 -7.74 -4.40 21.95
N LEU A 8 -7.23 -3.79 20.85
CA LEU A 8 -6.66 -4.56 19.75
C LEU A 8 -5.46 -5.37 20.26
N LYS A 9 -5.35 -6.62 19.84
CA LYS A 9 -4.23 -7.47 20.24
C LYS A 9 -2.97 -7.07 19.46
N PRO A 10 -1.79 -7.01 20.09
CA PRO A 10 -0.55 -6.78 19.40
C PRO A 10 -0.33 -7.79 18.26
N LEU A 11 0.19 -7.30 17.14
CA LEU A 11 0.53 -8.12 15.97
C LEU A 11 1.94 -8.70 16.15
N LYS A 12 2.08 -10.00 15.95
CA LYS A 12 3.38 -10.69 15.99
C LYS A 12 3.76 -11.19 14.60
N ILE A 13 4.93 -10.77 14.11
CA ILE A 13 5.51 -11.19 12.82
C ILE A 13 6.86 -11.85 13.11
N GLY A 14 6.88 -13.15 13.30
CA GLY A 14 8.05 -13.85 13.81
C GLY A 14 8.46 -13.33 15.19
N GLU A 15 9.69 -12.83 15.32
CA GLU A 15 10.21 -12.22 16.56
C GLU A 15 9.79 -10.75 16.75
N LEU A 16 9.22 -10.10 15.73
CA LEU A 16 8.79 -8.71 15.81
C LEU A 16 7.39 -8.61 16.43
N THR A 17 7.21 -7.61 17.29
CA THR A 17 5.91 -7.28 17.90
C THR A 17 5.54 -5.84 17.58
N VAL A 18 4.29 -5.62 17.20
CA VAL A 18 3.70 -4.31 16.88
C VAL A 18 2.51 -4.10 17.81
N GLU A 19 2.57 -3.09 18.64
CA GLU A 19 1.56 -2.85 19.68
C GLU A 19 0.18 -2.51 19.07
N LYS A 20 0.16 -1.69 18.03
CA LYS A 20 -1.06 -1.35 17.32
C LYS A 20 -1.07 -2.12 15.98
N PRO A 21 -1.96 -3.10 15.76
CA PRO A 21 -1.98 -3.96 14.57
C PRO A 21 -2.51 -3.23 13.33
N ILE A 22 -2.00 -2.03 13.10
CA ILE A 22 -2.38 -1.12 12.02
C ILE A 22 -1.16 -0.84 11.16
N ILE A 23 -1.29 -1.14 9.87
CA ILE A 23 -0.31 -0.81 8.84
C ILE A 23 -0.83 0.40 8.07
N GLN A 24 -0.04 1.47 7.97
CA GLN A 24 -0.29 2.50 6.97
C GLN A 24 0.21 1.99 5.63
N GLY A 25 -0.69 1.79 4.67
CA GLY A 25 -0.37 1.25 3.35
C GLY A 25 0.51 2.18 2.53
N GLY A 26 1.47 1.61 1.79
CA GLY A 26 2.37 2.37 0.92
C GLY A 26 1.64 3.03 -0.25
N MET A 27 1.81 4.34 -0.40
CA MET A 27 1.18 5.15 -1.44
C MET A 27 2.23 5.89 -2.27
N GLY A 28 2.36 5.54 -3.53
CA GLY A 28 3.24 6.19 -4.51
C GLY A 28 2.44 7.12 -5.45
N VAL A 29 3.08 8.07 -6.06
CA VAL A 29 4.48 8.51 -5.92
C VAL A 29 4.53 9.59 -4.85
N GLY A 30 5.46 9.44 -3.88
CA GLY A 30 5.75 10.53 -2.94
C GLY A 30 4.70 10.80 -1.86
N VAL A 31 3.56 10.09 -1.82
CA VAL A 31 2.49 10.30 -0.84
C VAL A 31 2.88 9.73 0.52
N SER A 32 3.46 8.53 0.57
CA SER A 32 4.00 7.96 1.81
C SER A 32 5.53 7.83 1.73
N ARG A 33 6.19 8.72 2.42
CA ARG A 33 7.65 8.76 2.59
C ARG A 33 8.01 8.68 4.09
N SER A 34 9.11 9.30 4.46
CA SER A 34 9.66 9.21 5.81
C SER A 34 8.82 9.87 6.89
N ASN A 35 8.13 10.99 6.59
CA ASN A 35 7.36 11.69 7.63
C ASN A 35 6.15 10.87 8.01
N LEU A 36 5.32 10.48 7.05
CA LEU A 36 4.13 9.67 7.32
C LEU A 36 4.49 8.30 7.92
N ALA A 37 5.40 7.57 7.28
CA ALA A 37 5.75 6.23 7.75
C ALA A 37 6.42 6.27 9.14
N GLY A 38 7.29 7.25 9.38
CA GLY A 38 7.92 7.46 10.68
C GLY A 38 6.92 7.80 11.77
N ALA A 39 5.96 8.69 11.51
CA ALA A 39 4.92 9.08 12.45
C ALA A 39 4.02 7.89 12.84
N VAL A 40 3.59 7.07 11.87
CA VAL A 40 2.81 5.85 12.16
C VAL A 40 3.60 4.86 13.00
N ALA A 41 4.88 4.66 12.69
CA ALA A 41 5.74 3.79 13.48
C ALA A 41 5.98 4.37 14.89
N ALA A 42 6.14 5.69 15.04
CA ALA A 42 6.23 6.35 16.35
C ALA A 42 4.99 6.14 17.23
N GLU A 43 3.82 5.93 16.61
CA GLU A 43 2.58 5.57 17.28
C GLU A 43 2.45 4.07 17.60
N GLY A 44 3.48 3.27 17.33
CA GLY A 44 3.47 1.82 17.59
C GLY A 44 2.78 0.97 16.53
N GLY A 45 2.55 1.51 15.33
CA GLY A 45 2.06 0.79 14.14
C GLY A 45 3.19 0.38 13.18
N ILE A 46 2.84 0.07 11.94
CA ILE A 46 3.79 -0.17 10.84
C ILE A 46 3.62 0.93 9.79
N GLY A 47 4.64 1.77 9.65
CA GLY A 47 4.69 2.80 8.62
C GLY A 47 5.36 2.27 7.35
N ILE A 48 4.70 2.43 6.20
CA ILE A 48 5.17 1.90 4.92
C ILE A 48 5.50 3.01 3.94
N ILE A 49 6.74 3.02 3.48
CA ILE A 49 7.24 3.91 2.43
C ILE A 49 6.97 3.26 1.07
N SER A 50 6.38 4.00 0.13
CA SER A 50 6.27 3.54 -1.25
C SER A 50 7.55 3.84 -2.03
N THR A 51 8.13 2.82 -2.66
CA THR A 51 9.38 2.99 -3.43
C THR A 51 9.16 3.42 -4.87
N ALA A 52 7.89 3.48 -5.34
CA ALA A 52 7.56 3.87 -6.71
C ALA A 52 8.03 5.29 -7.00
N GLN A 53 9.07 5.44 -7.80
CA GLN A 53 9.68 6.71 -8.20
C GLN A 53 9.94 7.68 -7.02
N ILE A 54 10.33 7.12 -5.89
CA ILE A 54 10.49 7.84 -4.61
C ILE A 54 11.53 8.98 -4.70
N GLY A 55 12.50 8.85 -5.61
CA GLY A 55 13.55 9.83 -5.84
C GLY A 55 13.18 10.96 -6.81
N TYR A 56 11.89 11.16 -7.12
CA TYR A 56 11.41 12.11 -8.13
C TYR A 56 11.81 13.58 -7.88
N ASP A 57 12.20 13.93 -6.68
CA ASP A 57 12.69 15.26 -6.28
C ASP A 57 14.19 15.29 -5.94
N GLU A 58 14.91 14.16 -6.09
CA GLU A 58 16.36 14.15 -5.96
C GLU A 58 17.02 14.82 -7.19
N GLU A 59 18.13 15.52 -6.96
CA GLU A 59 18.89 16.14 -8.04
C GLU A 59 19.36 15.08 -9.05
N GLY A 60 19.16 15.37 -10.34
CA GLY A 60 19.55 14.46 -11.41
C GLY A 60 18.53 13.36 -11.74
N PHE A 61 17.36 13.32 -11.10
CA PHE A 61 16.31 12.31 -11.35
C PHE A 61 15.96 12.19 -12.83
N GLU A 62 15.93 13.27 -13.57
CA GLU A 62 15.64 13.30 -15.00
C GLU A 62 16.66 12.52 -15.85
N LYS A 63 17.89 12.34 -15.35
CA LYS A 63 18.98 11.65 -16.03
C LYS A 63 19.22 10.23 -15.51
N ASP A 64 19.05 10.00 -14.20
CA ASP A 64 19.25 8.71 -13.53
C ASP A 64 18.17 8.43 -12.48
N GLN A 65 16.98 8.02 -12.96
CA GLN A 65 15.86 7.65 -12.06
C GLN A 65 16.24 6.48 -11.14
N ALA A 66 16.97 5.50 -11.65
CA ALA A 66 17.34 4.33 -10.86
C ALA A 66 18.29 4.67 -9.71
N GLY A 67 19.30 5.51 -9.98
CA GLY A 67 20.23 6.00 -8.96
C GLY A 67 19.52 6.85 -7.91
N CYS A 68 18.72 7.83 -8.34
CA CYS A 68 17.96 8.69 -7.44
C CYS A 68 16.98 7.89 -6.58
N ASN A 69 16.28 6.90 -7.14
CA ASN A 69 15.38 6.04 -6.36
C ASN A 69 16.14 5.25 -5.28
N ARG A 70 17.33 4.69 -5.58
CA ARG A 70 18.15 3.98 -4.57
C ARG A 70 18.60 4.91 -3.44
N ILE A 71 19.03 6.12 -3.77
CA ILE A 71 19.42 7.13 -2.77
C ILE A 71 18.23 7.47 -1.87
N ALA A 72 17.08 7.76 -2.49
CA ALA A 72 15.86 8.14 -1.78
C ALA A 72 15.30 7.00 -0.90
N ILE A 73 15.31 5.73 -1.37
CA ILE A 73 14.92 4.57 -0.55
C ILE A 73 15.70 4.54 0.75
N ARG A 74 17.02 4.63 0.67
CA ARG A 74 17.91 4.62 1.85
C ARG A 74 17.64 5.80 2.77
N LYS A 75 17.60 7.01 2.21
CA LYS A 75 17.35 8.27 2.92
C LYS A 75 16.04 8.23 3.70
N HIS A 76 14.95 7.81 3.04
CA HIS A 76 13.64 7.81 3.65
C HIS A 76 13.47 6.68 4.69
N ILE A 77 14.07 5.49 4.49
CA ILE A 77 14.03 4.43 5.50
C ILE A 77 14.78 4.89 6.77
N HIS A 78 15.99 5.44 6.64
CA HIS A 78 16.75 5.92 7.79
C HIS A 78 15.98 7.02 8.53
N ARG A 79 15.47 8.02 7.78
CA ARG A 79 14.71 9.12 8.38
C ARG A 79 13.43 8.66 9.07
N ALA A 80 12.68 7.72 8.49
CA ALA A 80 11.48 7.17 9.13
C ALA A 80 11.82 6.42 10.42
N LYS A 81 12.94 5.67 10.45
CA LYS A 81 13.40 4.99 11.67
C LYS A 81 13.84 5.97 12.76
N GLU A 82 14.47 7.08 12.39
CA GLU A 82 14.78 8.15 13.35
C GLU A 82 13.50 8.71 13.98
N ILE A 83 12.47 9.01 13.17
CA ILE A 83 11.18 9.52 13.66
C ILE A 83 10.46 8.47 14.53
N ALA A 84 10.54 7.21 14.16
CA ALA A 84 9.89 6.10 14.86
C ALA A 84 10.47 5.84 16.27
N GLU A 85 11.73 6.20 16.52
CA GLU A 85 12.42 5.99 17.82
C GLU A 85 12.33 4.53 18.32
N GLY A 86 12.19 3.57 17.41
CA GLY A 86 12.07 2.15 17.75
C GLY A 86 10.74 1.70 18.35
N LYS A 87 9.70 2.56 18.36
CA LYS A 87 8.37 2.24 18.94
C LYS A 87 7.52 1.33 18.06
N GLY A 88 7.71 1.37 16.75
CA GLY A 88 7.01 0.55 15.77
C GLY A 88 7.94 0.14 14.63
N LEU A 89 7.40 -0.37 13.54
CA LEU A 89 8.18 -0.88 12.40
C LEU A 89 8.11 0.07 11.21
N VAL A 90 9.22 0.16 10.48
CA VAL A 90 9.33 0.89 9.23
C VAL A 90 9.57 -0.09 8.09
N GLY A 91 8.66 -0.10 7.14
CA GLY A 91 8.76 -0.97 5.96
C GLY A 91 8.63 -0.22 4.64
N VAL A 92 8.66 -1.01 3.58
CA VAL A 92 8.48 -0.50 2.22
C VAL A 92 7.43 -1.29 1.46
N ASN A 93 6.70 -0.60 0.56
CA ASN A 93 5.90 -1.23 -0.47
C ASN A 93 6.65 -1.16 -1.80
N ILE A 94 6.81 -2.33 -2.46
CA ILE A 94 7.52 -2.45 -3.73
C ILE A 94 6.64 -3.17 -4.75
N MET A 95 6.24 -2.48 -5.81
CA MET A 95 5.43 -3.06 -6.88
C MET A 95 6.28 -3.99 -7.75
N VAL A 96 5.82 -5.22 -7.98
CA VAL A 96 6.47 -6.20 -8.89
C VAL A 96 6.59 -5.65 -10.31
N ALA A 97 5.64 -4.84 -10.74
CA ALA A 97 5.62 -4.23 -12.07
C ALA A 97 6.72 -3.19 -12.33
N LEU A 98 7.47 -2.76 -11.30
CA LEU A 98 8.56 -1.80 -11.47
C LEU A 98 9.73 -2.42 -12.22
N LYS A 99 10.31 -1.68 -13.17
CA LYS A 99 11.48 -2.13 -13.94
C LYS A 99 12.70 -2.44 -13.06
N HIS A 100 12.89 -1.70 -11.98
CA HIS A 100 13.99 -1.87 -11.04
C HIS A 100 13.55 -2.55 -9.73
N TYR A 101 12.57 -3.47 -9.81
CA TYR A 101 12.04 -4.19 -8.66
C TYR A 101 13.14 -4.82 -7.78
N LYS A 102 14.05 -5.55 -8.41
CA LYS A 102 15.15 -6.24 -7.73
C LYS A 102 16.05 -5.28 -6.97
N GLU A 103 16.42 -4.19 -7.60
CA GLU A 103 17.31 -3.16 -7.03
C GLU A 103 16.62 -2.47 -5.85
N HIS A 104 15.31 -2.18 -5.95
CA HIS A 104 14.53 -1.61 -4.85
C HIS A 104 14.49 -2.56 -3.64
N VAL A 105 14.22 -3.86 -3.85
CA VAL A 105 14.24 -4.85 -2.77
C VAL A 105 15.61 -4.90 -2.11
N GLN A 106 16.68 -5.01 -2.89
CA GLN A 106 18.04 -5.09 -2.35
C GLN A 106 18.45 -3.82 -1.60
N GLU A 107 18.07 -2.64 -2.08
CA GLU A 107 18.36 -1.38 -1.40
C GLU A 107 17.55 -1.24 -0.11
N ALA A 108 16.28 -1.62 -0.09
CA ALA A 108 15.46 -1.63 1.11
C ALA A 108 16.04 -2.56 2.20
N VAL A 109 16.50 -3.75 1.81
CA VAL A 109 17.17 -4.70 2.71
C VAL A 109 18.47 -4.10 3.27
N ARG A 110 19.32 -3.49 2.43
CA ARG A 110 20.57 -2.84 2.87
C ARG A 110 20.31 -1.66 3.80
N ALA A 111 19.26 -0.91 3.54
CA ALA A 111 18.87 0.22 4.39
C ALA A 111 18.20 -0.22 5.71
N GLY A 112 18.00 -1.52 5.92
CA GLY A 112 17.45 -2.08 7.15
C GLY A 112 15.95 -1.91 7.30
N ALA A 113 15.17 -1.98 6.21
CA ALA A 113 13.72 -2.05 6.31
C ALA A 113 13.30 -3.26 7.15
N ASP A 114 12.35 -3.05 8.07
CA ASP A 114 11.86 -4.13 8.94
C ASP A 114 10.97 -5.09 8.18
N VAL A 115 10.15 -4.56 7.24
CA VAL A 115 9.24 -5.35 6.42
C VAL A 115 9.26 -4.89 4.96
N ILE A 116 9.03 -5.82 4.03
CA ILE A 116 8.77 -5.54 2.61
C ILE A 116 7.40 -6.14 2.26
N ILE A 117 6.47 -5.29 1.86
CA ILE A 117 5.17 -5.68 1.31
C ILE A 117 5.23 -5.53 -0.20
N SER A 118 4.89 -6.56 -0.96
CA SER A 118 5.02 -6.54 -2.40
C SER A 118 3.76 -7.02 -3.12
N GLY A 119 3.32 -6.24 -4.11
CA GLY A 119 2.10 -6.45 -4.90
C GLY A 119 2.22 -5.88 -6.30
N ALA A 120 1.09 -5.57 -6.94
CA ALA A 120 0.98 -5.25 -8.36
C ALA A 120 1.66 -6.33 -9.25
N GLY A 121 1.26 -7.56 -9.00
CA GLY A 121 1.81 -8.82 -9.47
C GLY A 121 2.25 -9.70 -8.31
N LEU A 122 2.39 -11.01 -8.54
CA LEU A 122 2.85 -11.94 -7.51
C LEU A 122 4.37 -11.88 -7.36
N PRO A 123 4.91 -11.60 -6.15
CA PRO A 123 6.35 -11.41 -5.91
C PRO A 123 7.09 -12.77 -5.83
N MET A 124 7.15 -13.50 -6.95
CA MET A 124 7.63 -14.87 -7.01
C MET A 124 9.06 -15.04 -6.47
N ASP A 125 9.94 -14.07 -6.74
CA ASP A 125 11.37 -14.14 -6.39
C ASP A 125 11.75 -13.33 -5.13
N LEU A 126 10.77 -12.74 -4.44
CA LEU A 126 11.04 -11.92 -3.25
C LEU A 126 11.86 -12.67 -2.17
N PRO A 127 11.58 -13.96 -1.83
CA PRO A 127 12.39 -14.70 -0.87
C PRO A 127 13.86 -14.81 -1.28
N LYS A 128 14.15 -15.01 -2.57
CA LYS A 128 15.52 -15.05 -3.11
C LYS A 128 16.21 -13.70 -3.01
N LEU A 129 15.51 -12.61 -3.29
CA LEU A 129 16.06 -11.26 -3.29
C LEU A 129 16.42 -10.78 -1.88
N VAL A 130 15.62 -11.15 -0.89
CA VAL A 130 15.86 -10.84 0.52
C VAL A 130 16.89 -11.81 1.15
N GLY A 131 16.92 -13.06 0.69
CA GLY A 131 17.84 -14.07 1.22
C GLY A 131 17.64 -14.34 2.71
N ASN A 132 18.73 -14.50 3.44
CA ASN A 132 18.73 -14.78 4.89
C ASN A 132 18.72 -13.52 5.76
N ASN A 133 18.29 -12.38 5.22
CA ASN A 133 18.19 -11.14 5.99
C ASN A 133 17.01 -11.19 6.99
N LYS A 134 17.08 -10.35 8.03
CA LYS A 134 16.03 -10.24 9.06
C LYS A 134 14.75 -9.56 8.56
N THR A 135 14.81 -8.86 7.42
CA THR A 135 13.65 -8.19 6.83
C THR A 135 12.52 -9.17 6.56
N LYS A 136 11.34 -8.90 7.11
CA LYS A 136 10.14 -9.71 6.93
C LYS A 136 9.51 -9.44 5.56
N ILE A 137 8.91 -10.46 4.96
CA ILE A 137 8.33 -10.35 3.62
C ILE A 137 6.87 -10.77 3.59
N ALA A 138 6.06 -9.98 2.90
CA ALA A 138 4.66 -10.25 2.68
C ALA A 138 4.25 -10.06 1.22
N PRO A 139 3.55 -11.04 0.63
CA PRO A 139 2.86 -10.83 -0.63
C PRO A 139 1.53 -10.10 -0.39
N ILE A 140 1.12 -9.25 -1.35
CA ILE A 140 -0.26 -8.79 -1.46
C ILE A 140 -1.01 -9.78 -2.35
N VAL A 141 -2.17 -10.23 -1.86
CA VAL A 141 -3.06 -11.16 -2.55
C VAL A 141 -4.49 -10.64 -2.50
N SER A 142 -5.30 -10.98 -3.52
CA SER A 142 -6.71 -10.58 -3.56
C SER A 142 -7.66 -11.80 -3.70
N SER A 143 -7.10 -13.02 -3.75
CA SER A 143 -7.89 -14.23 -3.88
C SER A 143 -7.22 -15.46 -3.27
N ARG A 144 -8.03 -16.45 -2.90
CA ARG A 144 -7.59 -17.79 -2.48
C ARG A 144 -6.61 -18.40 -3.49
N ARG A 145 -6.93 -18.33 -4.78
CA ARG A 145 -6.08 -18.89 -5.85
C ARG A 145 -4.70 -18.26 -5.87
N ALA A 146 -4.60 -16.93 -5.78
CA ALA A 146 -3.34 -16.21 -5.73
C ALA A 146 -2.52 -16.59 -4.49
N THR A 147 -3.19 -16.70 -3.34
CA THR A 147 -2.57 -17.09 -2.06
C THR A 147 -1.97 -18.49 -2.13
N GLN A 148 -2.75 -19.48 -2.59
CA GLN A 148 -2.26 -20.84 -2.77
C GLN A 148 -1.06 -20.92 -3.71
N LEU A 149 -1.12 -20.16 -4.81
CA LEU A 149 -0.04 -20.13 -5.80
C LEU A 149 1.24 -19.59 -5.20
N ILE A 150 1.19 -18.41 -4.56
CA ILE A 150 2.41 -17.77 -4.05
C ILE A 150 3.03 -18.55 -2.89
N LEU A 151 2.24 -19.05 -1.94
CA LEU A 151 2.75 -19.85 -0.83
C LEU A 151 3.37 -21.16 -1.32
N LYS A 152 2.71 -21.86 -2.27
CA LYS A 152 3.26 -23.07 -2.90
C LYS A 152 4.57 -22.80 -3.60
N MET A 153 4.66 -21.70 -4.37
CA MET A 153 5.86 -21.35 -5.12
C MET A 153 7.03 -21.01 -4.20
N TRP A 154 6.79 -20.24 -3.14
CA TRP A 154 7.85 -19.89 -2.18
C TRP A 154 8.32 -21.14 -1.41
N ALA A 155 7.38 -21.98 -0.97
CA ALA A 155 7.71 -23.25 -0.29
C ALA A 155 8.53 -24.22 -1.18
N HIS A 156 8.16 -24.33 -2.46
CA HIS A 156 8.83 -25.26 -3.38
C HIS A 156 10.19 -24.75 -3.84
N ARG A 157 10.30 -23.46 -4.22
CA ARG A 157 11.53 -22.91 -4.80
C ARG A 157 12.58 -22.50 -3.78
N TYR A 158 12.13 -22.02 -2.61
CA TYR A 158 13.01 -21.37 -1.65
C TYR A 158 12.99 -22.00 -0.25
N ASN A 159 12.18 -23.05 -0.08
CA ASN A 159 11.93 -23.66 1.24
C ASN A 159 11.61 -22.60 2.31
N ARG A 160 10.78 -21.62 1.95
CA ARG A 160 10.39 -20.48 2.79
C ARG A 160 8.90 -20.19 2.61
N THR A 161 8.25 -19.68 3.66
CA THR A 161 6.87 -19.16 3.60
C THR A 161 6.85 -17.65 3.78
N ALA A 162 5.66 -17.03 3.66
CA ALA A 162 5.47 -15.61 3.98
C ALA A 162 5.62 -15.39 5.49
N ASP A 163 6.21 -14.27 5.90
CA ASP A 163 6.26 -13.87 7.30
C ASP A 163 4.89 -13.34 7.77
N PHE A 164 4.12 -12.75 6.84
CA PHE A 164 2.72 -12.38 6.97
C PHE A 164 2.10 -12.23 5.57
N ILE A 165 0.78 -12.07 5.47
CA ILE A 165 0.06 -11.91 4.20
C ILE A 165 -0.78 -10.64 4.28
N VAL A 166 -0.80 -9.85 3.21
CA VAL A 166 -1.73 -8.73 3.06
C VAL A 166 -2.81 -9.11 2.06
N ILE A 167 -4.07 -9.13 2.50
CA ILE A 167 -5.25 -9.33 1.65
C ILE A 167 -5.74 -7.96 1.20
N GLU A 168 -5.69 -7.68 -0.08
CA GLU A 168 -6.20 -6.43 -0.65
C GLU A 168 -7.58 -6.64 -1.27
N GLY A 169 -8.59 -6.06 -0.63
CA GLY A 169 -9.99 -6.16 -1.04
C GLY A 169 -10.38 -5.22 -2.18
N PRO A 170 -11.57 -5.44 -2.78
CA PRO A 170 -12.03 -4.70 -3.95
C PRO A 170 -12.34 -3.22 -3.67
N LYS A 171 -12.44 -2.81 -2.41
CA LYS A 171 -12.63 -1.41 -2.00
C LYS A 171 -11.32 -0.63 -1.77
N ALA A 172 -10.17 -1.23 -2.07
CA ALA A 172 -8.88 -0.55 -2.00
C ALA A 172 -8.75 0.57 -3.04
N GLY A 173 -7.74 1.40 -2.88
CA GLY A 173 -7.34 2.44 -3.83
C GLY A 173 -6.14 2.01 -4.67
N GLY A 174 -5.83 2.78 -5.72
CA GLY A 174 -4.74 2.46 -6.61
C GLY A 174 -5.04 1.25 -7.50
N HIS A 175 -4.02 0.42 -7.78
CA HIS A 175 -4.15 -0.74 -8.65
C HIS A 175 -4.85 -1.91 -7.95
N LEU A 176 -5.81 -2.52 -8.62
CA LEU A 176 -6.70 -3.52 -8.02
C LEU A 176 -6.56 -4.88 -8.70
N GLY A 177 -6.47 -5.93 -7.91
CA GLY A 177 -6.36 -7.32 -8.36
C GLY A 177 -7.70 -7.97 -8.77
N PHE A 178 -8.64 -7.18 -9.29
CA PHE A 178 -10.00 -7.57 -9.67
C PHE A 178 -10.27 -7.20 -11.12
N SER A 179 -11.27 -7.82 -11.75
CA SER A 179 -11.76 -7.37 -13.04
C SER A 179 -12.57 -6.07 -12.89
N ARG A 180 -12.69 -5.31 -13.99
CA ARG A 180 -13.49 -4.09 -14.00
C ARG A 180 -14.95 -4.38 -13.62
N ASP A 181 -15.51 -5.44 -14.15
CA ASP A 181 -16.90 -5.88 -13.84
C ASP A 181 -17.09 -6.15 -12.34
N GLN A 182 -16.15 -6.83 -11.69
CA GLN A 182 -16.19 -7.04 -10.24
C GLN A 182 -16.13 -5.73 -9.44
N LEU A 183 -15.35 -4.76 -9.91
CA LEU A 183 -15.20 -3.46 -9.24
C LEU A 183 -16.38 -2.53 -9.43
N GLU A 184 -17.13 -2.67 -10.53
CA GLU A 184 -18.34 -1.93 -10.82
C GLU A 184 -19.59 -2.55 -10.15
N ASN A 185 -19.52 -3.83 -9.72
CA ASN A 185 -20.61 -4.59 -9.11
C ASN A 185 -20.17 -5.19 -7.76
N LEU A 186 -19.68 -4.36 -6.84
CA LEU A 186 -19.10 -4.77 -5.54
C LEU A 186 -20.09 -5.57 -4.68
N GLU A 187 -21.38 -5.30 -4.79
CA GLU A 187 -22.45 -5.98 -4.05
C GLU A 187 -22.63 -7.45 -4.45
N THR A 188 -22.10 -7.87 -5.60
CA THR A 188 -22.14 -9.26 -6.05
C THR A 188 -21.01 -10.11 -5.45
N LEU A 189 -20.05 -9.48 -4.76
CA LEU A 189 -18.88 -10.14 -4.20
C LEU A 189 -19.11 -10.48 -2.73
N ASP A 190 -19.15 -11.77 -2.40
CA ASP A 190 -19.02 -12.24 -1.01
C ASP A 190 -17.54 -12.24 -0.60
N TYR A 191 -17.01 -11.03 -0.35
CA TYR A 191 -15.58 -10.88 -0.06
C TYR A 191 -15.22 -11.31 1.36
N ASP A 192 -16.15 -11.30 2.28
CA ASP A 192 -15.96 -11.85 3.65
C ASP A 192 -15.71 -13.37 3.60
N HIS A 193 -16.41 -14.08 2.73
CA HIS A 193 -16.14 -15.51 2.49
C HIS A 193 -14.74 -15.70 1.89
N GLU A 194 -14.36 -14.90 0.88
CA GLU A 194 -13.05 -14.99 0.25
C GLU A 194 -11.91 -14.71 1.25
N ILE A 195 -12.08 -13.74 2.16
CA ILE A 195 -11.11 -13.45 3.23
C ILE A 195 -10.92 -14.71 4.11
N ARG A 196 -11.99 -15.36 4.55
CA ARG A 196 -11.91 -16.59 5.35
C ARG A 196 -11.20 -17.71 4.61
N GLU A 197 -11.49 -17.89 3.32
CA GLU A 197 -10.85 -18.88 2.46
C GLU A 197 -9.35 -18.60 2.27
N ILE A 198 -8.97 -17.34 2.12
CA ILE A 198 -7.55 -16.93 2.06
C ILE A 198 -6.85 -17.22 3.39
N ILE A 199 -7.47 -16.87 4.52
CA ILE A 199 -6.93 -17.16 5.86
C ILE A 199 -6.72 -18.67 6.06
N ALA A 200 -7.65 -19.49 5.59
CA ALA A 200 -7.54 -20.96 5.70
C ALA A 200 -6.34 -21.53 4.90
N CYS A 201 -5.91 -20.85 3.82
CA CYS A 201 -4.80 -21.32 2.99
C CYS A 201 -3.45 -21.43 3.71
N LYS A 202 -3.25 -20.68 4.81
CA LYS A 202 -1.96 -20.64 5.51
C LYS A 202 -1.66 -21.86 6.38
N ALA A 203 -2.69 -22.56 6.84
CA ALA A 203 -2.55 -23.63 7.83
C ALA A 203 -1.50 -24.71 7.48
N PRO A 204 -1.45 -25.28 6.26
CA PRO A 204 -0.42 -26.29 5.91
C PRO A 204 1.01 -25.74 5.95
N TYR A 205 1.18 -24.43 5.72
CA TYR A 205 2.49 -23.78 5.75
C TYR A 205 2.90 -23.41 7.18
N GLU A 206 1.96 -23.01 8.03
CA GLU A 206 2.20 -22.81 9.46
C GLU A 206 2.67 -24.13 10.10
N GLU A 207 2.00 -25.25 9.81
CA GLU A 207 2.39 -26.57 10.28
C GLU A 207 3.78 -26.97 9.76
N LYS A 208 3.99 -26.85 8.43
CA LYS A 208 5.27 -27.24 7.78
C LYS A 208 6.47 -26.50 8.33
N TYR A 209 6.32 -25.19 8.60
CA TYR A 209 7.45 -24.33 9.02
C TYR A 209 7.49 -24.04 10.52
N GLY A 210 6.50 -24.52 11.28
CA GLY A 210 6.41 -24.30 12.73
C GLY A 210 6.28 -22.83 13.12
N THR A 211 5.68 -22.01 12.25
CA THR A 211 5.56 -20.55 12.44
C THR A 211 4.16 -20.06 12.15
N LYS A 212 3.73 -19.00 12.84
CA LYS A 212 2.48 -18.32 12.51
C LYS A 212 2.67 -17.39 11.32
N ILE A 213 1.65 -17.30 10.46
CA ILE A 213 1.57 -16.40 9.32
C ILE A 213 0.39 -15.46 9.58
N PRO A 214 0.62 -14.31 10.22
CA PRO A 214 -0.45 -13.34 10.45
C PRO A 214 -1.04 -12.83 9.13
N VAL A 215 -2.32 -12.51 9.18
CA VAL A 215 -3.06 -11.98 8.03
C VAL A 215 -3.53 -10.58 8.32
N ILE A 216 -3.21 -9.69 7.40
CA ILE A 216 -3.57 -8.27 7.40
C ILE A 216 -4.60 -8.04 6.30
N VAL A 217 -5.75 -7.46 6.63
CA VAL A 217 -6.76 -7.13 5.62
C VAL A 217 -6.69 -5.64 5.26
N ALA A 218 -6.80 -5.35 3.98
CA ALA A 218 -6.78 -4.00 3.41
C ALA A 218 -7.96 -3.78 2.46
N GLY A 219 -8.33 -2.52 2.26
CA GLY A 219 -9.35 -2.11 1.29
C GLY A 219 -10.73 -1.90 1.90
N GLY A 220 -11.15 -0.63 1.97
CA GLY A 220 -12.45 -0.22 2.48
C GLY A 220 -12.52 0.00 3.99
N ILE A 221 -11.45 -0.22 4.72
CA ILE A 221 -11.37 -0.02 6.16
C ILE A 221 -11.23 1.47 6.47
N PHE A 222 -12.16 2.01 7.24
CA PHE A 222 -12.24 3.43 7.52
C PHE A 222 -12.18 3.77 9.01
N ASP A 223 -12.87 3.02 9.84
CA ASP A 223 -13.01 3.28 11.27
C ASP A 223 -12.81 2.01 12.12
N ARG A 224 -12.97 2.15 13.42
CA ARG A 224 -12.80 1.05 14.36
C ARG A 224 -13.82 -0.09 14.15
N ALA A 225 -15.02 0.20 13.71
CA ALA A 225 -16.02 -0.85 13.46
C ALA A 225 -15.61 -1.73 12.28
N ASP A 226 -15.01 -1.15 11.23
CA ASP A 226 -14.43 -1.91 10.13
C ASP A 226 -13.27 -2.80 10.61
N ILE A 227 -12.42 -2.31 11.53
CA ILE A 227 -11.32 -3.09 12.12
C ILE A 227 -11.85 -4.26 12.92
N ASP A 228 -12.87 -4.02 13.77
CA ASP A 228 -13.51 -5.06 14.57
C ASP A 228 -14.11 -6.14 13.66
N HIS A 229 -14.79 -5.77 12.58
CA HIS A 229 -15.33 -6.70 11.58
C HIS A 229 -14.23 -7.56 10.94
N MET A 230 -13.12 -6.97 10.49
CA MET A 230 -12.01 -7.74 9.92
C MET A 230 -11.40 -8.72 10.95
N THR A 231 -11.31 -8.30 12.21
CA THR A 231 -10.83 -9.17 13.30
C THR A 231 -11.79 -10.35 13.54
N GLU A 232 -13.11 -10.15 13.45
CA GLU A 232 -14.12 -11.21 13.53
C GLU A 232 -14.02 -12.21 12.37
N LEU A 233 -13.58 -11.76 11.18
CA LEU A 233 -13.27 -12.64 10.05
C LEU A 233 -12.00 -13.46 10.26
N GLY A 234 -11.16 -13.10 11.26
CA GLY A 234 -9.92 -13.80 11.61
C GLY A 234 -8.65 -13.07 11.18
N ALA A 235 -8.73 -11.78 10.82
CA ALA A 235 -7.55 -10.97 10.57
C ALA A 235 -6.77 -10.70 11.87
N ASP A 236 -5.44 -10.68 11.77
CA ASP A 236 -4.52 -10.35 12.87
C ASP A 236 -4.24 -8.84 12.95
N GLY A 237 -4.56 -8.09 11.89
CA GLY A 237 -4.42 -6.65 11.78
C GLY A 237 -5.01 -6.12 10.49
N VAL A 238 -4.88 -4.80 10.29
CA VAL A 238 -5.44 -4.13 9.12
C VAL A 238 -4.42 -3.23 8.43
N GLN A 239 -4.60 -3.00 7.12
CA GLN A 239 -3.85 -1.99 6.37
C GLN A 239 -4.81 -0.92 5.86
N ILE A 240 -4.49 0.34 6.16
CA ILE A 240 -5.29 1.52 5.83
C ILE A 240 -4.40 2.51 5.07
N ALA A 241 -4.93 3.10 4.01
CA ALA A 241 -4.19 4.06 3.18
C ALA A 241 -4.88 5.44 3.15
N SER A 242 -6.07 5.56 2.57
CA SER A 242 -6.72 6.84 2.27
C SER A 242 -6.89 7.76 3.49
N ARG A 243 -7.19 7.21 4.67
CA ARG A 243 -7.30 8.00 5.91
C ARG A 243 -5.99 8.73 6.26
N PHE A 244 -4.84 8.07 6.02
CA PHE A 244 -3.52 8.63 6.30
C PHE A 244 -3.08 9.71 5.30
N VAL A 245 -3.73 9.84 4.13
CA VAL A 245 -3.46 10.96 3.21
C VAL A 245 -3.89 12.28 3.81
N ALA A 246 -5.02 12.33 4.51
CA ALA A 246 -5.53 13.53 5.15
C ALA A 246 -4.94 13.73 6.57
N THR A 247 -3.63 13.49 6.71
CA THR A 247 -2.88 13.79 7.93
C THR A 247 -1.82 14.84 7.70
N GLU A 248 -1.48 15.59 8.75
CA GLU A 248 -0.45 16.63 8.68
C GLU A 248 0.90 16.04 8.23
N GLU A 249 1.22 14.82 8.68
CA GLU A 249 2.50 14.14 8.43
C GLU A 249 2.59 13.48 7.06
N CYS A 250 1.49 13.39 6.30
CA CYS A 250 1.53 12.89 4.92
C CYS A 250 2.47 13.73 4.07
N ASP A 251 3.34 13.06 3.30
CA ASP A 251 4.41 13.70 2.54
C ASP A 251 3.93 14.38 1.23
N ALA A 252 2.65 14.24 0.88
CA ALA A 252 2.06 14.90 -0.29
C ALA A 252 1.79 16.38 -0.04
N SER A 253 1.65 17.17 -1.10
CA SER A 253 1.27 18.57 -1.02
C SER A 253 -0.11 18.77 -0.38
N ASP A 254 -0.35 19.96 0.17
CA ASP A 254 -1.66 20.31 0.75
C ASP A 254 -2.79 20.26 -0.29
N ALA A 255 -2.51 20.59 -1.55
CA ALA A 255 -3.48 20.45 -2.63
C ALA A 255 -3.91 18.99 -2.82
N TYR A 256 -2.96 18.04 -2.75
CA TYR A 256 -3.26 16.61 -2.82
C TYR A 256 -4.13 16.14 -1.64
N LYS A 257 -3.77 16.53 -0.41
CA LYS A 257 -4.54 16.23 0.80
C LYS A 257 -5.97 16.80 0.73
N ASN A 258 -6.09 18.04 0.27
CA ASN A 258 -7.38 18.70 0.10
C ASN A 258 -8.25 18.06 -0.98
N ALA A 259 -7.65 17.46 -2.02
CA ALA A 259 -8.42 16.69 -3.00
C ALA A 259 -9.16 15.50 -2.35
N TYR A 260 -8.56 14.86 -1.35
CA TYR A 260 -9.21 13.80 -0.58
C TYR A 260 -10.34 14.33 0.32
N ILE A 261 -10.12 15.45 1.01
CA ILE A 261 -11.11 16.06 1.93
C ILE A 261 -12.33 16.56 1.17
N ASN A 262 -12.13 17.05 -0.05
CA ASN A 262 -13.21 17.60 -0.89
C ASN A 262 -13.87 16.55 -1.79
N ALA A 263 -13.36 15.30 -1.82
CA ALA A 263 -13.87 14.23 -2.66
C ALA A 263 -15.32 13.87 -2.31
N LYS A 264 -16.12 13.60 -3.33
CA LYS A 264 -17.51 13.13 -3.19
C LYS A 264 -17.62 11.74 -3.80
N LYS A 265 -18.61 10.97 -3.36
CA LYS A 265 -18.86 9.61 -3.88
C LYS A 265 -18.91 9.52 -5.40
N LYS A 266 -19.52 10.51 -6.06
CA LYS A 266 -19.63 10.59 -7.52
C LYS A 266 -18.30 10.83 -8.24
N ASP A 267 -17.27 11.27 -7.52
CA ASP A 267 -15.95 11.55 -8.08
C ASP A 267 -15.02 10.32 -8.06
N ILE A 268 -15.48 9.21 -7.45
CA ILE A 268 -14.73 7.95 -7.39
C ILE A 268 -14.96 7.16 -8.66
N GLN A 269 -13.89 6.78 -9.37
CA GLN A 269 -13.99 6.10 -10.67
C GLN A 269 -12.97 4.97 -10.80
N ILE A 270 -13.37 3.90 -11.50
CA ILE A 270 -12.46 2.85 -11.95
C ILE A 270 -11.89 3.24 -13.30
N ILE A 271 -10.56 3.30 -13.38
CA ILE A 271 -9.81 3.68 -14.57
C ILE A 271 -8.92 2.53 -15.06
N GLN A 272 -8.49 2.60 -16.31
CA GLN A 272 -7.46 1.72 -16.84
C GLN A 272 -6.07 2.31 -16.60
N SER A 273 -5.23 1.59 -15.87
CA SER A 273 -3.86 2.01 -15.61
C SER A 273 -2.86 1.48 -16.64
N PRO A 274 -1.79 2.24 -16.95
CA PRO A 274 -0.65 1.75 -17.74
C PRO A 274 0.05 0.50 -17.18
N VAL A 275 -0.17 0.17 -15.91
CA VAL A 275 0.32 -1.08 -15.28
C VAL A 275 -0.40 -2.32 -15.83
N GLY A 276 -1.51 -2.13 -16.57
CA GLY A 276 -2.33 -3.22 -17.11
C GLY A 276 -3.40 -3.74 -16.15
N MET A 277 -3.61 -3.04 -15.04
CA MET A 277 -4.64 -3.36 -14.02
C MET A 277 -5.66 -2.23 -13.95
N PRO A 278 -6.92 -2.51 -13.54
CA PRO A 278 -7.83 -1.46 -13.12
C PRO A 278 -7.27 -0.68 -11.93
N GLY A 279 -7.64 0.59 -11.82
CA GLY A 279 -7.27 1.42 -10.69
C GLY A 279 -8.44 2.27 -10.23
N ARG A 280 -8.52 2.59 -8.92
CA ARG A 280 -9.54 3.50 -8.39
C ARG A 280 -8.93 4.85 -8.11
N ALA A 281 -9.52 5.91 -8.69
CA ALA A 281 -9.02 7.27 -8.64
C ALA A 281 -10.14 8.30 -8.53
N LEU A 282 -9.78 9.54 -8.18
CA LEU A 282 -10.69 10.69 -8.26
C LEU A 282 -10.83 11.14 -9.71
N ARG A 283 -12.08 11.38 -10.14
CA ARG A 283 -12.44 11.91 -11.45
C ARG A 283 -12.25 13.42 -11.47
N ASN A 284 -11.06 13.86 -11.85
CA ASN A 284 -10.64 15.24 -12.06
C ASN A 284 -10.56 15.57 -13.57
N GLU A 285 -10.02 16.72 -13.94
CA GLU A 285 -9.86 17.11 -15.36
C GLU A 285 -8.94 16.13 -16.11
N PHE A 286 -7.89 15.64 -15.47
CA PHE A 286 -7.00 14.64 -16.06
C PHE A 286 -7.75 13.39 -16.54
N ILE A 287 -8.65 12.85 -15.72
CA ILE A 287 -9.44 11.65 -16.07
C ILE A 287 -10.48 11.98 -17.13
N LYS A 288 -11.14 13.15 -17.07
CA LYS A 288 -12.10 13.59 -18.10
C LYS A 288 -11.45 13.70 -19.48
N GLU A 289 -10.24 14.26 -19.55
CA GLU A 289 -9.50 14.32 -20.81
C GLU A 289 -9.13 12.93 -21.35
N LEU A 290 -8.79 11.99 -20.48
CA LEU A 290 -8.50 10.61 -20.86
C LEU A 290 -9.72 9.84 -21.39
N GLU A 291 -10.94 10.23 -20.99
CA GLU A 291 -12.18 9.69 -21.55
C GLU A 291 -12.37 10.08 -23.02
N ILE A 292 -11.78 11.22 -23.44
CA ILE A 292 -11.86 11.74 -24.81
C ILE A 292 -10.71 11.22 -25.66
N ALA A 293 -9.48 11.31 -25.18
CA ALA A 293 -8.29 10.92 -25.91
C ALA A 293 -7.12 10.57 -24.98
N ARG A 294 -6.23 9.69 -25.46
CA ARG A 294 -4.97 9.42 -24.76
C ARG A 294 -4.09 10.68 -24.70
N LYS A 295 -3.34 10.83 -23.61
CA LYS A 295 -2.35 11.92 -23.48
C LYS A 295 -1.02 11.48 -24.09
N PRO A 296 -0.45 12.25 -25.03
CA PRO A 296 0.85 11.93 -25.63
C PRO A 296 1.96 11.84 -24.58
N ILE A 297 2.79 10.81 -24.69
CA ILE A 297 3.95 10.66 -23.82
C ILE A 297 5.16 11.26 -24.51
N THR A 298 5.54 12.48 -24.09
CA THR A 298 6.70 13.19 -24.61
C THR A 298 8.00 12.75 -23.96
N LYS A 299 7.92 12.15 -22.76
CA LYS A 299 9.06 11.64 -21.99
C LYS A 299 8.72 10.33 -21.31
N CYS A 300 9.58 9.33 -21.49
CA CYS A 300 9.47 8.06 -20.78
C CYS A 300 10.39 8.04 -19.54
N TYR A 301 9.82 7.71 -18.37
CA TYR A 301 10.56 7.55 -17.11
C TYR A 301 11.08 6.13 -16.90
N ASN A 302 10.90 5.23 -17.86
CA ASN A 302 11.39 3.85 -17.78
C ASN A 302 11.03 3.14 -16.45
N CYS A 303 9.80 3.40 -15.95
CA CYS A 303 9.38 3.05 -14.61
C CYS A 303 8.81 1.63 -14.48
N LEU A 304 8.23 1.09 -15.53
CA LEU A 304 7.55 -0.21 -15.54
C LEU A 304 8.25 -1.18 -16.48
N GLU A 305 8.26 -2.47 -16.11
CA GLU A 305 8.86 -3.54 -16.90
C GLU A 305 8.14 -3.74 -18.24
N LYS A 306 6.81 -3.66 -18.25
CA LYS A 306 5.96 -3.95 -19.42
C LYS A 306 5.18 -2.71 -19.89
N CYS A 307 5.84 -1.56 -19.99
CA CYS A 307 5.19 -0.35 -20.49
C CYS A 307 5.69 -0.03 -21.90
N GLU A 308 4.75 0.07 -22.84
CA GLU A 308 5.00 0.55 -24.19
C GLU A 308 4.41 1.97 -24.33
N PRO A 309 5.22 3.03 -24.35
CA PRO A 309 4.75 4.42 -24.35
C PRO A 309 3.79 4.77 -25.48
N LEU A 310 3.88 4.05 -26.61
CA LEU A 310 3.00 4.27 -27.77
C LEU A 310 1.62 3.62 -27.63
N SER A 311 1.45 2.66 -26.71
CA SER A 311 0.20 1.90 -26.54
C SER A 311 -0.60 2.31 -25.30
N VAL A 312 0.07 2.83 -24.25
CA VAL A 312 -0.60 3.19 -22.98
C VAL A 312 -1.32 4.54 -23.07
N PRO A 313 -2.38 4.75 -22.27
CA PRO A 313 -3.19 5.97 -22.36
C PRO A 313 -2.47 7.23 -21.87
N TYR A 314 -1.48 7.12 -20.98
CA TYR A 314 -0.72 8.23 -20.38
C TYR A 314 0.55 7.72 -19.69
N CYS A 315 1.47 8.64 -19.36
CA CYS A 315 2.62 8.33 -18.51
C CYS A 315 2.22 8.37 -17.03
N ILE A 316 2.14 7.19 -16.38
CA ILE A 316 1.71 7.09 -14.98
C ILE A 316 2.65 7.82 -14.03
N THR A 317 3.97 7.75 -14.24
CA THR A 317 4.96 8.43 -13.40
C THR A 317 4.75 9.94 -13.44
N LYS A 318 4.60 10.53 -14.65
CA LYS A 318 4.35 11.96 -14.77
C LYS A 318 3.05 12.36 -14.06
N ALA A 319 1.97 11.65 -14.33
CA ALA A 319 0.66 11.95 -13.75
C ALA A 319 0.65 11.89 -12.21
N LEU A 320 1.36 10.91 -11.61
CA LEU A 320 1.48 10.80 -10.16
C LEU A 320 2.40 11.86 -9.55
N ILE A 321 3.50 12.24 -10.24
CA ILE A 321 4.39 13.32 -9.80
C ILE A 321 3.67 14.66 -9.85
N ASP A 322 2.95 14.94 -10.91
CA ASP A 322 2.18 16.19 -11.05
C ASP A 322 1.17 16.31 -9.90
N ALA A 323 0.39 15.26 -9.64
CA ALA A 323 -0.59 15.25 -8.57
C ALA A 323 0.04 15.48 -7.19
N VAL A 324 1.09 14.74 -6.83
CA VAL A 324 1.69 14.85 -5.48
C VAL A 324 2.35 16.21 -5.25
N ARG A 325 2.81 16.87 -6.30
CA ARG A 325 3.34 18.24 -6.27
C ARG A 325 2.27 19.32 -6.16
N GLY A 326 1.00 18.96 -6.32
CA GLY A 326 -0.14 19.86 -6.15
C GLY A 326 -0.94 20.16 -7.42
N ASP A 327 -0.49 19.72 -8.58
CA ASP A 327 -1.28 19.82 -9.82
C ASP A 327 -2.27 18.65 -9.89
N VAL A 328 -3.24 18.67 -8.98
CA VAL A 328 -4.22 17.59 -8.80
C VAL A 328 -5.24 17.51 -9.93
N GLU A 329 -5.46 18.59 -10.65
CA GLU A 329 -6.40 18.59 -11.79
C GLU A 329 -5.78 17.97 -13.05
N ASN A 330 -4.47 18.11 -13.26
CA ASN A 330 -3.77 17.54 -14.41
C ASN A 330 -2.99 16.25 -14.07
N GLY A 331 -3.03 15.83 -12.81
CA GLY A 331 -2.37 14.64 -12.32
C GLY A 331 -3.34 13.51 -11.95
N LEU A 332 -2.80 12.34 -11.69
CA LEU A 332 -3.56 11.17 -11.26
C LEU A 332 -3.62 11.10 -9.74
N VAL A 333 -4.82 11.15 -9.17
CA VAL A 333 -5.07 11.02 -7.73
C VAL A 333 -5.76 9.69 -7.47
N PHE A 334 -5.03 8.67 -7.07
CA PHE A 334 -5.60 7.40 -6.63
C PHE A 334 -6.30 7.55 -5.28
N CYS A 335 -7.38 6.82 -5.03
CA CYS A 335 -8.11 6.86 -3.77
C CYS A 335 -8.81 5.53 -3.48
N GLY A 336 -9.16 5.26 -2.23
CA GLY A 336 -10.02 4.14 -1.85
C GLY A 336 -11.51 4.45 -2.03
N GLU A 337 -12.35 3.42 -1.95
CA GLU A 337 -13.80 3.49 -2.13
C GLU A 337 -14.50 4.42 -1.12
N ASN A 338 -13.93 4.58 0.09
CA ASN A 338 -14.49 5.37 1.18
C ASN A 338 -13.83 6.75 1.34
N VAL A 339 -13.17 7.28 0.31
CA VAL A 339 -12.48 8.58 0.39
C VAL A 339 -13.45 9.74 0.69
N ASP A 340 -14.68 9.67 0.19
CA ASP A 340 -15.74 10.66 0.42
C ASP A 340 -16.17 10.81 1.88
N ARG A 341 -15.80 9.86 2.75
CA ARG A 341 -16.01 9.93 4.20
C ARG A 341 -14.96 10.80 4.93
N ILE A 342 -13.85 11.16 4.27
CA ILE A 342 -12.80 12.02 4.83
C ILE A 342 -13.25 13.47 4.76
N GLN A 343 -13.45 14.13 5.89
CA GLN A 343 -14.05 15.46 5.95
C GLN A 343 -13.10 16.56 6.45
N LYS A 344 -12.01 16.18 7.12
CA LYS A 344 -11.06 17.13 7.71
C LYS A 344 -9.64 16.57 7.74
N MET A 345 -8.68 17.48 7.84
CA MET A 345 -7.31 17.16 8.19
C MET A 345 -7.24 16.69 9.66
N THR A 346 -6.33 15.75 9.95
CA THR A 346 -6.06 15.26 11.29
C THR A 346 -4.55 15.02 11.44
N THR A 347 -4.10 14.63 12.62
CA THR A 347 -2.73 14.12 12.82
C THR A 347 -2.71 12.59 12.77
N VAL A 348 -1.54 12.00 12.54
CA VAL A 348 -1.35 10.53 12.67
C VAL A 348 -1.70 10.08 14.08
N HIS A 349 -1.33 10.86 15.10
CA HIS A 349 -1.66 10.55 16.49
C HIS A 349 -3.18 10.44 16.70
N GLU A 350 -3.94 11.46 16.33
CA GLU A 350 -5.40 11.47 16.49
C GLU A 350 -6.06 10.33 15.71
N LEU A 351 -5.61 10.09 14.47
CA LEU A 351 -6.13 9.01 13.65
C LEU A 351 -5.84 7.63 14.27
N MET A 352 -4.64 7.39 14.76
CA MET A 352 -4.29 6.14 15.44
C MET A 352 -5.07 5.93 16.73
N GLN A 353 -5.38 7.00 17.48
CA GLN A 353 -6.25 6.94 18.67
C GLN A 353 -7.69 6.56 18.26
N GLU A 354 -8.24 7.21 17.24
CA GLU A 354 -9.56 6.89 16.70
C GLU A 354 -9.66 5.43 16.26
N LEU A 355 -8.71 4.97 15.47
CA LEU A 355 -8.70 3.60 14.93
C LEU A 355 -8.53 2.53 16.02
N CYS A 356 -7.69 2.80 17.03
CA CYS A 356 -7.44 1.84 18.11
C CYS A 356 -8.54 1.80 19.16
N TYR A 357 -9.15 2.95 19.48
CA TYR A 357 -10.07 3.06 20.61
C TYR A 357 -11.50 3.48 20.22
N GLY A 358 -11.72 3.87 18.97
CA GLY A 358 -13.04 4.29 18.48
C GLY A 358 -13.53 5.58 19.10
N ILE A 359 -12.63 6.42 19.57
CA ILE A 359 -12.94 7.72 20.15
C ILE A 359 -12.78 8.74 19.02
N GLY A 360 -13.90 9.24 18.51
CA GLY A 360 -13.89 10.48 17.75
C GLY A 360 -13.67 11.62 18.73
N SER A 361 -12.58 12.34 18.55
CA SER A 361 -12.32 13.60 19.26
C SER A 361 -13.29 14.68 18.80
#